data_b9a84e93b2d8f449225ba9936b2abfaa
#
_entry.id   b9a84e93b2d8f449225ba9936b2abfaa
#
_cell.length_a   1.000
_cell.length_b   1.000
_cell.length_c   1.000
_cell.angle_alpha   90.00
_cell.angle_beta   90.00
_cell.angle_gamma   90.00
#
_symmetry.space_group_name_H-M   'P 1'
#
loop_
_entity.id
_entity.type
_entity.pdbx_description
1 polymer ?
#
loop_
_entity_poly.entity_id
_entity_poly.type
_entity_poly.pdbx_seq_one_letter_code
_entity_poly.pdbx_strand_id
1 'polypeptide(L)'
;MDIKPFPLDALGELKPVVMAISRLANSHPITAAFTTLGMVNLAMQPLFTMKSLGKSPHATSLALLASVESGGGKSSTLELFTKYEKGAYVRYIDKFYSEYIDEKKSYDRKKRQYEKQLEKAYAKFDRNDVGQQNDLSVLENSEPIAPKDPHLYLDDITIQGFLEELQDYDYLGIITDEGGVFSGGWMMQKEQATASIAHLCNLWSMNDTTIKRKG
;
A
#
# COMPACT_ATOMS: atom_id res chain seq x y z
N MET A 1 -21.12 -13.36 29.73
CA MET A 1 -20.48 -13.95 28.51
C MET A 1 -19.00 -14.11 28.84
N ASP A 2 -18.52 -15.34 29.03
CA ASP A 2 -17.10 -15.57 29.35
C ASP A 2 -16.26 -15.29 28.07
N ILE A 3 -15.52 -14.19 28.09
CA ILE A 3 -14.61 -13.85 27.02
C ILE A 3 -13.38 -14.75 27.15
N LYS A 4 -13.21 -15.67 26.22
CA LYS A 4 -12.00 -16.51 26.19
C LYS A 4 -10.77 -15.66 25.95
N PRO A 5 -9.65 -15.91 26.66
CA PRO A 5 -8.41 -15.18 26.42
C PRO A 5 -7.91 -15.45 25.00
N PHE A 6 -7.20 -14.47 24.43
CA PHE A 6 -6.59 -14.60 23.13
C PHE A 6 -5.58 -15.77 23.12
N PRO A 7 -5.64 -16.69 22.16
CA PRO A 7 -4.85 -17.91 22.17
C PRO A 7 -3.42 -17.66 21.68
N LEU A 8 -2.58 -17.05 22.51
CA LEU A 8 -1.18 -16.76 22.18
C LEU A 8 -0.38 -17.99 21.74
N ASP A 9 -0.72 -19.17 22.26
CA ASP A 9 -0.06 -20.43 21.87
C ASP A 9 -0.34 -20.83 20.42
N ALA A 10 -1.48 -20.40 19.86
CA ALA A 10 -1.83 -20.66 18.47
C ALA A 10 -0.95 -19.87 17.47
N LEU A 11 -0.18 -18.90 17.94
CA LEU A 11 0.78 -18.14 17.09
C LEU A 11 2.02 -18.97 16.71
N GLY A 12 2.24 -20.14 17.34
CA GLY A 12 3.40 -20.99 17.02
C GLY A 12 4.72 -20.22 17.09
N GLU A 13 5.48 -20.27 16.02
CA GLU A 13 6.79 -19.61 15.88
C GLU A 13 6.75 -18.07 16.01
N LEU A 14 5.60 -17.45 15.82
CA LEU A 14 5.43 -16.00 16.01
C LEU A 14 5.29 -15.61 17.49
N LYS A 15 4.94 -16.54 18.38
CA LYS A 15 4.75 -16.24 19.80
C LYS A 15 5.97 -15.59 20.46
N PRO A 16 7.22 -16.11 20.32
CA PRO A 16 8.41 -15.46 20.90
C PRO A 16 8.60 -14.02 20.39
N VAL A 17 8.35 -13.78 19.10
CA VAL A 17 8.46 -12.46 18.47
C VAL A 17 7.43 -11.51 19.07
N VAL A 18 6.17 -11.92 19.14
CA VAL A 18 5.07 -11.15 19.74
C VAL A 18 5.38 -10.78 21.20
N MET A 19 5.89 -11.73 21.97
CA MET A 19 6.25 -11.49 23.38
C MET A 19 7.44 -10.54 23.53
N ALA A 20 8.40 -10.56 22.61
CA ALA A 20 9.51 -9.62 22.56
C ALA A 20 9.03 -8.21 22.22
N ILE A 21 8.18 -8.07 21.18
CA ILE A 21 7.56 -6.80 20.78
C ILE A 21 6.74 -6.21 21.91
N SER A 22 5.89 -7.02 22.56
CA SER A 22 5.08 -6.59 23.71
C SER A 22 5.94 -5.98 24.83
N ARG A 23 7.06 -6.61 25.14
CA ARG A 23 8.02 -6.11 26.17
C ARG A 23 8.71 -4.81 25.73
N LEU A 24 9.19 -4.76 24.48
CA LEU A 24 9.90 -3.59 23.96
C LEU A 24 8.99 -2.37 23.85
N ALA A 25 7.76 -2.57 23.39
CA ALA A 25 6.76 -1.50 23.23
C ALA A 25 6.02 -1.16 24.53
N ASN A 26 6.24 -1.90 25.61
CA ASN A 26 5.44 -1.85 26.82
C ASN A 26 3.92 -1.93 26.51
N SER A 27 3.55 -2.86 25.64
CA SER A 27 2.17 -3.04 25.17
C SER A 27 1.59 -4.39 25.61
N HIS A 28 0.27 -4.48 25.60
CA HIS A 28 -0.38 -5.76 25.89
C HIS A 28 -0.03 -6.79 24.79
N PRO A 29 0.22 -8.08 25.12
CA PRO A 29 0.56 -9.11 24.13
C PRO A 29 -0.43 -9.24 22.97
N ILE A 30 -1.71 -8.97 23.20
CA ILE A 30 -2.73 -8.97 22.14
C ILE A 30 -2.47 -7.84 21.14
N THR A 31 -2.13 -6.64 21.59
CA THR A 31 -1.77 -5.51 20.72
C THR A 31 -0.57 -5.87 19.85
N ALA A 32 0.48 -6.42 20.48
CA ALA A 32 1.65 -6.89 19.76
C ALA A 32 1.31 -8.00 18.74
N ALA A 33 0.42 -8.94 19.11
CA ALA A 33 -0.02 -10.01 18.23
C ALA A 33 -0.76 -9.48 16.99
N PHE A 34 -1.71 -8.56 17.18
CA PHE A 34 -2.46 -7.96 16.07
C PHE A 34 -1.54 -7.21 15.11
N THR A 35 -0.66 -6.37 15.63
CA THR A 35 0.30 -5.64 14.79
C THR A 35 1.24 -6.60 14.06
N THR A 36 1.77 -7.60 14.75
CA THR A 36 2.66 -8.60 14.13
C THR A 36 1.95 -9.38 13.01
N LEU A 37 0.72 -9.84 13.25
CA LEU A 37 -0.06 -10.56 12.25
C LEU A 37 -0.35 -9.69 11.03
N GLY A 38 -0.72 -8.41 11.24
CA GLY A 38 -0.94 -7.47 10.15
C GLY A 38 0.30 -7.25 9.29
N MET A 39 1.45 -7.02 9.93
CA MET A 39 2.71 -6.78 9.23
C MET A 39 3.22 -8.02 8.49
N VAL A 40 3.11 -9.21 9.10
CA VAL A 40 3.46 -10.48 8.45
C VAL A 40 2.53 -10.74 7.26
N ASN A 41 1.24 -10.53 7.43
CA ASN A 41 0.27 -10.70 6.35
C ASN A 41 0.59 -9.78 5.17
N LEU A 42 0.86 -8.51 5.43
CA LEU A 42 1.22 -7.55 4.40
C LEU A 42 2.48 -7.97 3.62
N ALA A 43 3.52 -8.42 4.32
CA ALA A 43 4.75 -8.91 3.69
C ALA A 43 4.53 -10.20 2.89
N MET A 44 3.52 -11.01 3.22
CA MET A 44 3.19 -12.26 2.53
C MET A 44 2.27 -12.10 1.33
N GLN A 45 1.50 -11.00 1.24
CA GLN A 45 0.56 -10.77 0.14
C GLN A 45 1.18 -10.94 -1.26
N PRO A 46 2.38 -10.38 -1.55
CA PRO A 46 3.01 -10.55 -2.86
C PRO A 46 3.50 -11.97 -3.14
N LEU A 47 3.62 -12.81 -2.12
CA LEU A 47 4.25 -14.13 -2.22
C LEU A 47 3.23 -15.27 -2.33
N PHE A 48 2.02 -15.07 -1.81
CA PHE A 48 1.05 -16.14 -1.65
C PHE A 48 -0.38 -15.70 -1.99
N THR A 49 -1.10 -16.59 -2.65
CA THR A 49 -2.55 -16.54 -2.79
C THR A 49 -3.17 -17.78 -2.15
N MET A 50 -4.34 -17.64 -1.56
CA MET A 50 -5.09 -18.77 -1.03
C MET A 50 -5.99 -19.35 -2.11
N LYS A 51 -5.92 -20.66 -2.32
CA LYS A 51 -6.80 -21.36 -3.23
C LYS A 51 -7.64 -22.37 -2.45
N SER A 52 -8.94 -22.15 -2.42
CA SER A 52 -9.90 -23.13 -1.90
C SER A 52 -10.29 -24.12 -2.99
N LEU A 53 -10.63 -25.38 -2.60
CA LEU A 53 -11.06 -26.42 -3.53
C LEU A 53 -12.28 -25.93 -4.36
N GLY A 54 -12.11 -25.90 -5.69
CA GLY A 54 -13.17 -25.54 -6.62
C GLY A 54 -13.53 -24.05 -6.69
N LYS A 55 -12.73 -23.16 -6.07
CA LYS A 55 -12.95 -21.70 -6.10
C LYS A 55 -11.78 -20.97 -6.73
N SER A 56 -12.03 -19.72 -7.13
CA SER A 56 -11.01 -18.80 -7.59
C SER A 56 -9.97 -18.53 -6.49
N PRO A 57 -8.73 -18.20 -6.85
CA PRO A 57 -7.74 -17.75 -5.88
C PRO A 57 -8.24 -16.51 -5.12
N HIS A 58 -7.88 -16.43 -3.84
CA HIS A 58 -8.17 -15.28 -2.98
C HIS A 58 -6.87 -14.66 -2.48
N ALA A 59 -6.87 -13.35 -2.29
CA ALA A 59 -5.76 -12.66 -1.62
C ALA A 59 -5.66 -13.14 -0.16
N THR A 60 -4.44 -13.13 0.37
CA THR A 60 -4.18 -13.37 1.79
C THR A 60 -4.39 -12.09 2.61
N SER A 61 -5.51 -11.40 2.40
CA SER A 61 -5.79 -10.13 3.07
C SER A 61 -6.37 -10.35 4.46
N LEU A 62 -5.94 -9.55 5.44
CA LEU A 62 -6.51 -9.49 6.78
C LEU A 62 -7.06 -8.11 7.08
N ALA A 63 -8.28 -8.05 7.62
CA ALA A 63 -8.83 -6.84 8.23
C ALA A 63 -8.75 -7.01 9.75
N LEU A 64 -7.89 -6.25 10.39
CA LEU A 64 -7.63 -6.30 11.83
C LEU A 64 -8.02 -4.97 12.48
N LEU A 65 -8.88 -5.02 13.46
CA LEU A 65 -9.28 -3.87 14.26
C LEU A 65 -9.04 -4.18 15.74
N ALA A 66 -8.23 -3.36 16.41
CA ALA A 66 -7.97 -3.47 17.83
C ALA A 66 -8.41 -2.20 18.57
N SER A 67 -9.23 -2.34 19.58
CA SER A 67 -9.54 -1.25 20.52
C SER A 67 -8.64 -1.39 21.74
N VAL A 68 -7.83 -0.37 21.98
CA VAL A 68 -6.84 -0.35 23.06
C VAL A 68 -6.94 0.99 23.78
N GLU A 69 -6.87 0.98 25.11
CA GLU A 69 -6.90 2.20 25.92
C GLU A 69 -5.74 3.16 25.57
N SER A 70 -5.92 4.44 25.86
CA SER A 70 -4.85 5.42 25.71
C SER A 70 -3.64 5.02 26.55
N GLY A 71 -2.44 5.11 25.98
CA GLY A 71 -1.22 4.64 26.64
C GLY A 71 -0.97 3.13 26.56
N GLY A 72 -1.86 2.35 25.91
CA GLY A 72 -1.72 0.90 25.78
C GLY A 72 -0.69 0.41 24.75
N GLY A 73 0.22 1.28 24.29
CA GLY A 73 1.38 0.92 23.49
C GLY A 73 1.09 0.64 21.99
N LYS A 74 -0.04 1.13 21.44
CA LYS A 74 -0.38 0.94 20.01
C LYS A 74 0.69 1.51 19.09
N SER A 75 0.93 2.81 19.19
CA SER A 75 1.90 3.53 18.34
C SER A 75 3.30 2.98 18.53
N SER A 76 3.73 2.77 19.79
CA SER A 76 5.05 2.19 20.09
C SER A 76 5.22 0.79 19.48
N THR A 77 4.16 -0.01 19.47
CA THR A 77 4.19 -1.34 18.84
C THR A 77 4.34 -1.23 17.30
N LEU A 78 3.60 -0.33 16.68
CA LEU A 78 3.67 -0.11 15.23
C LEU A 78 5.03 0.47 14.82
N GLU A 79 5.56 1.42 15.59
CA GLU A 79 6.87 2.03 15.36
C GLU A 79 8.02 1.03 15.33
N LEU A 80 7.94 -0.05 16.11
CA LEU A 80 8.96 -1.13 16.05
C LEU A 80 9.08 -1.78 14.67
N PHE A 81 8.02 -1.73 13.88
CA PHE A 81 8.04 -2.23 12.50
C PHE A 81 8.39 -1.16 11.47
N THR A 82 7.92 0.08 11.68
CA THR A 82 7.88 1.12 10.64
C THR A 82 8.99 2.17 10.76
N LYS A 83 9.43 2.51 11.99
CA LYS A 83 10.34 3.64 12.22
C LYS A 83 11.76 3.25 12.66
N TYR A 84 11.95 2.05 13.17
CA TYR A 84 13.29 1.66 13.58
C TYR A 84 14.16 1.31 12.36
N GLU A 85 15.33 1.93 12.24
CA GLU A 85 16.30 1.75 11.14
C GLU A 85 16.68 0.28 10.88
N LYS A 86 16.52 -0.59 11.89
CA LYS A 86 16.75 -2.03 11.79
C LYS A 86 15.47 -2.85 11.83
N GLY A 87 14.31 -2.20 11.75
CA GLY A 87 13.02 -2.88 11.71
C GLY A 87 12.88 -3.83 10.52
N ALA A 88 12.08 -4.85 10.68
CA ALA A 88 11.88 -5.85 9.62
C ALA A 88 11.35 -5.23 8.33
N TYR A 89 10.43 -4.27 8.46
CA TYR A 89 9.86 -3.54 7.33
C TYR A 89 10.93 -2.70 6.61
N VAL A 90 11.71 -1.91 7.35
CA VAL A 90 12.77 -1.07 6.76
C VAL A 90 13.76 -1.92 5.98
N ARG A 91 14.24 -3.03 6.53
CA ARG A 91 15.15 -3.94 5.81
C ARG A 91 14.52 -4.61 4.59
N TYR A 92 13.22 -4.86 4.63
CA TYR A 92 12.49 -5.39 3.48
C TYR A 92 12.41 -4.36 2.36
N ILE A 93 12.10 -3.11 2.70
CA ILE A 93 12.00 -2.00 1.73
C ILE A 93 13.37 -1.53 1.22
N ASP A 94 14.41 -1.52 2.05
CA ASP A 94 15.76 -1.06 1.67
C ASP A 94 16.28 -1.76 0.40
N LYS A 95 15.97 -3.04 0.25
CA LYS A 95 16.36 -3.80 -0.95
C LYS A 95 15.72 -3.22 -2.21
N PHE A 96 14.43 -2.93 -2.17
CA PHE A 96 13.69 -2.38 -3.31
C PHE A 96 13.97 -0.88 -3.48
N TYR A 97 14.24 -0.17 -2.39
CA TYR A 97 14.52 1.24 -2.41
C TYR A 97 15.84 1.58 -3.11
N SER A 98 16.85 0.75 -2.99
CA SER A 98 18.12 0.92 -3.73
C SER A 98 17.92 0.79 -5.25
N GLU A 99 17.14 -0.19 -5.68
CA GLU A 99 16.77 -0.39 -7.08
C GLU A 99 15.97 0.81 -7.61
N TYR A 100 14.97 1.26 -6.85
CA TYR A 100 14.16 2.43 -7.18
C TYR A 100 14.99 3.71 -7.33
N ILE A 101 15.97 3.96 -6.44
CA ILE A 101 16.85 5.15 -6.55
C ILE A 101 17.62 5.14 -7.87
N ASP A 102 18.12 4.01 -8.29
CA ASP A 102 18.87 3.90 -9.54
C ASP A 102 17.97 4.01 -10.78
N GLU A 103 16.79 3.41 -10.72
CA GLU A 103 15.75 3.59 -11.74
C GLU A 103 15.30 5.05 -11.83
N LYS A 104 15.10 5.73 -10.71
CA LYS A 104 14.73 7.14 -10.65
C LYS A 104 15.80 8.04 -11.25
N LYS A 105 17.08 7.82 -10.95
CA LYS A 105 18.18 8.55 -11.59
C LYS A 105 18.22 8.32 -13.11
N SER A 106 17.91 7.10 -13.55
CA SER A 106 17.83 6.79 -14.98
C SER A 106 16.65 7.49 -15.64
N TYR A 107 15.49 7.45 -14.99
CA TYR A 107 14.28 8.14 -15.42
C TYR A 107 14.52 9.66 -15.52
N ASP A 108 15.07 10.31 -14.50
CA ASP A 108 15.32 11.74 -14.50
C ASP A 108 16.24 12.17 -15.66
N ARG A 109 17.23 11.33 -16.00
CA ARG A 109 18.09 11.56 -17.19
C ARG A 109 17.31 11.45 -18.50
N LYS A 110 16.51 10.40 -18.64
CA LYS A 110 15.68 10.17 -19.83
C LYS A 110 14.63 11.27 -19.98
N LYS A 111 14.00 11.68 -18.90
CA LYS A 111 12.98 12.73 -18.89
C LYS A 111 13.56 14.07 -19.34
N ARG A 112 14.73 14.48 -18.83
CA ARG A 112 15.42 15.68 -19.27
C ARG A 112 15.81 15.64 -20.76
N GLN A 113 16.19 14.47 -21.28
CA GLN A 113 16.48 14.30 -22.71
C GLN A 113 15.21 14.42 -23.55
N TYR A 114 14.14 13.78 -23.12
CA TYR A 114 12.82 13.84 -23.73
C TYR A 114 12.30 15.28 -23.79
N GLU A 115 12.31 16.00 -22.67
CA GLU A 115 11.88 17.40 -22.60
C GLU A 115 12.66 18.30 -23.59
N LYS A 116 13.98 18.12 -23.67
CA LYS A 116 14.81 18.85 -24.66
C LYS A 116 14.50 18.48 -26.10
N GLN A 117 14.17 17.23 -26.37
CA GLN A 117 13.77 16.79 -27.72
C GLN A 117 12.40 17.35 -28.08
N LEU A 118 11.48 17.34 -27.14
CA LEU A 118 10.14 17.88 -27.30
C LEU A 118 10.16 19.39 -27.56
N GLU A 119 10.95 20.13 -26.77
CA GLU A 119 11.15 21.57 -26.96
C GLU A 119 11.72 21.89 -28.36
N LYS A 120 12.72 21.12 -28.82
CA LYS A 120 13.30 21.29 -30.15
C LYS A 120 12.31 20.93 -31.27
N ALA A 121 11.48 19.93 -31.05
CA ALA A 121 10.46 19.54 -32.02
C ALA A 121 9.39 20.62 -32.14
N TYR A 122 8.91 21.16 -31.03
CA TYR A 122 7.94 22.26 -31.04
C TYR A 122 8.52 23.54 -31.67
N ALA A 123 9.81 23.87 -31.42
CA ALA A 123 10.45 25.07 -31.98
C ALA A 123 10.57 25.00 -33.52
N LYS A 124 10.57 23.81 -34.11
CA LYS A 124 10.67 23.59 -35.57
C LYS A 124 9.33 23.20 -36.22
N PHE A 125 8.27 23.09 -35.44
CA PHE A 125 7.00 22.53 -35.89
C PHE A 125 6.31 23.43 -36.90
N ASP A 126 6.08 22.91 -38.12
CA ASP A 126 5.21 23.49 -39.13
C ASP A 126 3.90 22.69 -39.23
N ARG A 127 2.77 23.37 -39.00
CA ARG A 127 1.43 22.78 -39.07
C ARG A 127 1.06 22.22 -40.46
N ASN A 128 1.76 22.63 -41.48
CA ASN A 128 1.49 22.17 -42.87
C ASN A 128 2.36 20.96 -43.27
N ASP A 129 3.32 20.58 -42.42
CA ASP A 129 4.21 19.44 -42.68
C ASP A 129 3.68 18.18 -41.93
N VAL A 130 3.07 17.27 -42.68
CA VAL A 130 2.52 16.02 -42.17
C VAL A 130 3.60 15.11 -41.56
N GLY A 131 4.85 15.17 -42.09
CA GLY A 131 5.97 14.41 -41.53
C GLY A 131 6.32 14.88 -40.12
N GLN A 132 6.42 16.19 -39.91
CA GLN A 132 6.68 16.77 -38.58
C GLN A 132 5.53 16.54 -37.59
N GLN A 133 4.27 16.49 -38.07
CA GLN A 133 3.13 16.12 -37.22
C GLN A 133 3.26 14.69 -36.70
N ASN A 134 3.61 13.74 -37.58
CA ASN A 134 3.79 12.35 -37.20
C ASN A 134 4.97 12.18 -36.22
N ASP A 135 6.10 12.81 -36.53
CA ASP A 135 7.30 12.75 -35.66
C ASP A 135 7.02 13.32 -34.27
N LEU A 136 6.29 14.43 -34.20
CA LEU A 136 5.88 15.03 -32.92
C LEU A 136 4.96 14.12 -32.13
N SER A 137 3.96 13.53 -32.79
CA SER A 137 3.03 12.58 -32.16
C SER A 137 3.74 11.33 -31.63
N VAL A 138 4.70 10.79 -32.35
CA VAL A 138 5.53 9.66 -31.91
C VAL A 138 6.36 10.06 -30.68
N LEU A 139 6.94 11.27 -30.71
CA LEU A 139 7.72 11.79 -29.59
C LEU A 139 6.86 11.99 -28.36
N GLU A 140 5.69 12.62 -28.47
CA GLU A 140 4.74 12.82 -27.36
C GLU A 140 4.31 11.49 -26.72
N ASN A 141 4.12 10.44 -27.51
CA ASN A 141 3.78 9.10 -27.02
C ASN A 141 4.98 8.32 -26.43
N SER A 142 6.20 8.88 -26.53
CA SER A 142 7.42 8.26 -26.01
C SER A 142 7.86 8.80 -24.64
N GLU A 143 6.98 9.45 -23.91
CA GLU A 143 7.28 9.97 -22.58
C GLU A 143 7.78 8.86 -21.65
N PRO A 144 8.93 9.04 -20.96
CA PRO A 144 9.44 8.05 -20.03
C PRO A 144 8.48 7.84 -18.87
N ILE A 145 8.24 6.58 -18.51
CA ILE A 145 7.39 6.21 -17.39
C ILE A 145 8.19 6.35 -16.10
N ALA A 146 7.63 7.06 -15.12
CA ALA A 146 8.25 7.20 -13.80
C ALA A 146 8.30 5.86 -13.06
N PRO A 147 9.41 5.52 -12.39
CA PRO A 147 9.45 4.36 -11.53
C PRO A 147 8.53 4.56 -10.32
N LYS A 148 7.93 3.47 -9.86
CA LYS A 148 7.02 3.48 -8.71
C LYS A 148 7.82 3.46 -7.40
N ASP A 149 7.42 4.29 -6.45
CA ASP A 149 8.03 4.33 -5.11
C ASP A 149 7.70 3.03 -4.37
N PRO A 150 8.69 2.27 -3.87
CA PRO A 150 8.43 1.01 -3.20
C PRO A 150 7.83 1.26 -1.80
N HIS A 151 6.53 1.12 -1.66
CA HIS A 151 5.84 1.09 -0.38
C HIS A 151 4.82 -0.05 -0.33
N LEU A 152 4.55 -0.54 0.87
CA LEU A 152 3.63 -1.66 1.09
C LEU A 152 2.35 -1.23 1.80
N TYR A 153 2.35 -0.07 2.45
CA TYR A 153 1.18 0.41 3.18
C TYR A 153 1.10 1.93 3.19
N LEU A 154 -0.11 2.41 3.47
CA LEU A 154 -0.46 3.80 3.67
C LEU A 154 -1.06 3.95 5.08
N ASP A 155 -0.81 5.05 5.74
CA ASP A 155 -1.28 5.33 7.11
C ASP A 155 -2.53 6.23 7.13
N ASP A 156 -2.66 7.13 6.16
CA ASP A 156 -3.83 8.02 6.01
C ASP A 156 -4.15 8.19 4.53
N ILE A 157 -5.29 7.65 4.11
CA ILE A 157 -5.73 7.74 2.71
C ILE A 157 -7.26 7.63 2.61
N THR A 158 -7.83 8.34 1.64
CA THR A 158 -9.23 8.13 1.25
C THR A 158 -9.38 6.83 0.47
N ILE A 159 -10.58 6.24 0.46
CA ILE A 159 -10.85 5.03 -0.33
C ILE A 159 -10.56 5.26 -1.83
N GLN A 160 -10.84 6.44 -2.33
CA GLN A 160 -10.56 6.78 -3.73
C GLN A 160 -9.05 6.83 -4.01
N GLY A 161 -8.29 7.49 -3.15
CA GLY A 161 -6.83 7.50 -3.25
C GLY A 161 -6.24 6.10 -3.14
N PHE A 162 -6.76 5.26 -2.23
CA PHE A 162 -6.36 3.87 -2.12
C PHE A 162 -6.61 3.06 -3.40
N LEU A 163 -7.77 3.27 -4.04
CA LEU A 163 -8.09 2.62 -5.31
C LEU A 163 -7.24 3.14 -6.48
N GLU A 164 -6.81 4.41 -6.42
CA GLU A 164 -5.86 4.98 -7.38
C GLU A 164 -4.47 4.37 -7.23
N GLU A 165 -3.97 4.26 -6.00
CA GLU A 165 -2.70 3.60 -5.71
C GLU A 165 -2.70 2.12 -6.14
N LEU A 166 -3.81 1.40 -5.94
CA LEU A 166 -3.93 0.00 -6.39
C LEU A 166 -3.91 -0.18 -7.92
N GLN A 167 -3.99 0.89 -8.72
CA GLN A 167 -3.71 0.78 -10.17
C GLN A 167 -2.22 0.61 -10.44
N ASP A 168 -1.40 1.09 -9.52
CA ASP A 168 0.05 1.08 -9.61
C ASP A 168 0.70 -0.06 -8.81
N TYR A 169 0.01 -0.58 -7.79
CA TYR A 169 0.52 -1.62 -6.90
C TYR A 169 -0.44 -2.81 -6.85
N ASP A 170 0.09 -4.01 -7.09
CA ASP A 170 -0.70 -5.25 -7.04
C ASP A 170 -1.13 -5.63 -5.62
N TYR A 171 -0.46 -5.06 -4.61
CA TYR A 171 -0.72 -5.28 -3.19
C TYR A 171 -0.39 -4.04 -2.39
N LEU A 172 -1.26 -3.69 -1.47
CA LEU A 172 -1.11 -2.51 -0.62
C LEU A 172 -1.94 -2.68 0.65
N GLY A 173 -1.43 -2.23 1.79
CA GLY A 173 -2.13 -2.23 3.06
C GLY A 173 -2.55 -0.83 3.51
N ILE A 174 -3.53 -0.76 4.40
CA ILE A 174 -3.82 0.43 5.19
C ILE A 174 -3.48 0.07 6.64
N ILE A 175 -2.55 0.78 7.24
CA ILE A 175 -2.11 0.55 8.61
C ILE A 175 -2.08 1.88 9.35
N THR A 176 -2.93 2.02 10.36
CA THR A 176 -2.97 3.21 11.19
C THR A 176 -3.13 2.83 12.66
N ASP A 177 -2.54 3.60 13.56
CA ASP A 177 -2.75 3.50 15.01
C ASP A 177 -3.91 4.38 15.49
N GLU A 178 -4.47 5.20 14.60
CA GLU A 178 -5.62 6.06 14.85
C GLU A 178 -6.88 5.53 14.13
N GLY A 179 -7.67 4.69 14.80
CA GLY A 179 -8.93 4.19 14.27
C GLY A 179 -9.94 5.30 13.92
N GLY A 180 -9.77 6.50 14.46
CA GLY A 180 -10.55 7.69 14.12
C GLY A 180 -10.41 8.13 12.67
N VAL A 181 -9.23 7.97 12.09
CA VAL A 181 -8.98 8.22 10.66
C VAL A 181 -9.86 7.31 9.80
N PHE A 182 -9.95 6.04 10.18
CA PHE A 182 -10.78 5.07 9.47
C PHE A 182 -12.27 5.21 9.77
N SER A 183 -12.66 5.33 11.07
CA SER A 183 -14.08 5.32 11.49
C SER A 183 -14.75 6.70 11.47
N GLY A 184 -14.01 7.76 11.69
CA GLY A 184 -14.50 9.15 11.70
C GLY A 184 -14.05 9.98 10.52
N GLY A 185 -13.11 9.47 9.73
CA GLY A 185 -12.62 10.10 8.52
C GLY A 185 -13.62 10.01 7.36
N TRP A 186 -13.22 10.57 6.24
CA TRP A 186 -14.04 10.68 5.03
C TRP A 186 -14.59 9.33 4.52
N MET A 187 -13.88 8.23 4.77
CA MET A 187 -14.28 6.88 4.38
C MET A 187 -15.61 6.42 4.99
N MET A 188 -15.92 6.84 6.22
CA MET A 188 -17.06 6.36 7.01
C MET A 188 -18.09 7.45 7.29
N GLN A 189 -18.04 8.59 6.60
CA GLN A 189 -19.14 9.55 6.62
C GLN A 189 -20.40 8.90 6.06
N LYS A 190 -21.55 9.14 6.72
CA LYS A 190 -22.83 8.43 6.47
C LYS A 190 -23.20 8.25 5.00
N GLU A 191 -22.89 9.24 4.18
CA GLU A 191 -23.25 9.27 2.75
C GLU A 191 -22.29 8.42 1.89
N GLN A 192 -21.08 8.16 2.37
CA GLN A 192 -20.03 7.46 1.61
C GLN A 192 -19.65 6.10 2.19
N ALA A 193 -20.01 5.85 3.45
CA ALA A 193 -19.64 4.62 4.15
C ALA A 193 -20.07 3.35 3.39
N THR A 194 -21.30 3.34 2.86
CA THR A 194 -21.81 2.19 2.10
C THR A 194 -21.00 1.92 0.84
N ALA A 195 -20.64 2.97 0.09
CA ALA A 195 -19.82 2.83 -1.11
C ALA A 195 -18.40 2.40 -0.76
N SER A 196 -17.80 3.00 0.27
CA SER A 196 -16.45 2.63 0.76
C SER A 196 -16.38 1.17 1.21
N ILE A 197 -17.37 0.72 1.98
CA ILE A 197 -17.47 -0.69 2.42
C ILE A 197 -17.64 -1.61 1.22
N ALA A 198 -18.48 -1.27 0.24
CA ALA A 198 -18.66 -2.07 -0.97
C ALA A 198 -17.37 -2.22 -1.76
N HIS A 199 -16.58 -1.15 -1.91
CA HIS A 199 -15.26 -1.20 -2.55
C HIS A 199 -14.29 -2.11 -1.78
N LEU A 200 -14.21 -1.97 -0.45
CA LEU A 200 -13.36 -2.83 0.38
C LEU A 200 -13.77 -4.31 0.29
N CYS A 201 -15.07 -4.61 0.28
CA CYS A 201 -15.57 -5.97 0.10
C CYS A 201 -15.22 -6.55 -1.28
N ASN A 202 -15.29 -5.73 -2.34
CA ASN A 202 -14.88 -6.16 -3.68
C ASN A 202 -13.38 -6.47 -3.74
N LEU A 203 -12.54 -5.60 -3.16
CA LEU A 203 -11.10 -5.84 -3.06
C LEU A 203 -10.77 -7.10 -2.26
N TRP A 204 -11.46 -7.28 -1.11
CA TRP A 204 -11.33 -8.50 -0.30
C TRP A 204 -11.64 -9.77 -1.09
N SER A 205 -12.65 -9.71 -1.95
CA SER A 205 -13.09 -10.83 -2.79
C SER A 205 -12.31 -10.96 -4.08
N MET A 206 -11.29 -10.14 -4.34
CA MET A 206 -10.54 -10.05 -5.60
C MET A 206 -11.46 -9.86 -6.82
N ASN A 207 -12.56 -9.15 -6.63
CA ASN A 207 -13.44 -8.78 -7.74
C ASN A 207 -12.89 -7.55 -8.46
N ASP A 208 -13.02 -7.54 -9.78
CA ASP A 208 -12.68 -6.37 -10.59
C ASP A 208 -13.47 -5.14 -10.13
N THR A 209 -12.77 -4.06 -9.84
CA THR A 209 -13.38 -2.80 -9.45
C THR A 209 -13.16 -1.78 -10.57
N THR A 210 -14.21 -1.45 -11.33
CA THR A 210 -14.14 -0.43 -12.37
C THR A 210 -14.67 0.90 -11.83
N ILE A 211 -13.80 1.90 -11.76
CA ILE A 211 -14.18 3.27 -11.39
C ILE A 211 -14.42 4.06 -12.67
N LYS A 212 -15.68 4.38 -12.97
CA LYS A 212 -16.03 5.34 -14.03
C LYS A 212 -16.14 6.72 -13.43
N ARG A 213 -15.23 7.62 -13.75
CA ARG A 213 -15.38 9.05 -13.45
C ARG A 213 -16.32 9.66 -14.49
N LYS A 214 -17.37 10.36 -14.05
CA LYS A 214 -18.02 11.35 -14.89
C LYS A 214 -17.11 12.59 -14.83
N GLY A 215 -16.45 12.90 -15.95
CA GLY A 215 -15.80 14.18 -16.17
C GLY A 215 -16.82 15.30 -16.22
#